data_2dddc7a176f04b5fecfb7af8cea44b98
#
_entry.id   2dddc7a176f04b5fecfb7af8cea44b98
#
_cell.length_a   1.000
_cell.length_b   1.000
_cell.length_c   1.000
_cell.angle_alpha   90.00
_cell.angle_beta   90.00
_cell.angle_gamma   90.00
#
_symmetry.space_group_name_H-M   'P 1'
#
loop_
_entity.id
_entity.type
_entity.pdbx_description
1 polymer ?
#
loop_
_entity_poly.entity_id
_entity_poly.type
_entity_poly.pdbx_seq_one_letter_code
_entity_poly.pdbx_strand_id
1 'polypeptide(L)'
;MQMYAIAYMRVSTGEQTVQTQKIAITKWAKEHDYQMLYFFEDPSVSGKIPATCRKGFQDLIEFVRISKVEAVLVYELSRVGRTFWDTLDAIKVIEEHSPLISCSPKESFLQTTDPSIRKLMISILTWVAEREREMLVQRTKDGMNRARIAGKEIGRPEKVIDKNNLITLLAKNISKAKIARELGISKATLYKEFRRLNIHSNDSKIIFPQ
;
A
#
# COMPACT_ATOMS: atom_id res chain seq x y z
N MET A 1 31.18 5.98 -26.19
CA MET A 1 30.81 4.69 -25.56
C MET A 1 29.31 4.56 -25.70
N GLN A 2 28.81 3.45 -26.24
CA GLN A 2 27.36 3.27 -26.41
C GLN A 2 26.70 3.10 -25.04
N MET A 3 25.70 3.90 -24.72
CA MET A 3 24.92 3.77 -23.47
C MET A 3 23.69 2.91 -23.72
N TYR A 4 23.46 1.93 -22.86
CA TYR A 4 22.30 1.03 -22.97
C TYR A 4 21.26 1.37 -21.93
N ALA A 5 19.99 1.36 -22.32
CA ALA A 5 18.88 1.60 -21.43
C ALA A 5 17.78 0.54 -21.61
N ILE A 6 17.02 0.33 -20.55
CA ILE A 6 15.75 -0.41 -20.58
C ILE A 6 14.63 0.52 -20.15
N ALA A 7 13.40 0.13 -20.39
CA ALA A 7 12.25 0.95 -19.99
C ALA A 7 11.23 0.14 -19.19
N TYR A 8 10.55 0.85 -18.29
CA TYR A 8 9.37 0.34 -17.61
C TYR A 8 8.13 1.13 -18.00
N MET A 9 7.07 0.41 -18.31
CA MET A 9 5.78 0.98 -18.68
C MET A 9 4.65 0.30 -17.90
N ARG A 10 3.74 1.09 -17.35
CA ARG A 10 2.48 0.60 -16.80
C ARG A 10 1.32 1.09 -17.64
N VAL A 11 0.48 0.17 -18.06
CA VAL A 11 -0.66 0.47 -18.93
C VAL A 11 -1.96 0.17 -18.21
N SER A 12 -2.76 1.21 -18.03
CA SER A 12 -4.20 1.02 -17.79
C SER A 12 -4.88 0.81 -19.13
N THR A 13 -5.86 -0.06 -19.21
CA THR A 13 -6.67 -0.41 -20.38
C THR A 13 -6.63 0.58 -21.56
N GLY A 14 -5.91 0.22 -22.64
CA GLY A 14 -5.89 0.96 -23.91
C GLY A 14 -4.56 0.83 -24.65
N GLU A 15 -4.56 0.17 -25.81
CA GLU A 15 -3.37 0.02 -26.67
C GLU A 15 -2.72 1.35 -27.06
N GLN A 16 -3.52 2.40 -27.27
CA GLN A 16 -3.02 3.73 -27.63
C GLN A 16 -2.08 4.33 -26.58
N THR A 17 -2.29 4.03 -25.29
CA THR A 17 -1.47 4.58 -24.20
C THR A 17 -0.08 3.91 -24.12
N VAL A 18 0.05 2.64 -24.50
CA VAL A 18 1.32 1.91 -24.57
C VAL A 18 2.19 2.48 -25.67
N GLN A 19 1.62 2.57 -26.87
CA GLN A 19 2.32 3.08 -28.05
C GLN A 19 2.85 4.50 -27.81
N THR A 20 2.03 5.37 -27.22
CA THR A 20 2.43 6.75 -26.91
C THR A 20 3.61 6.80 -25.96
N GLN A 21 3.60 6.00 -24.88
CA GLN A 21 4.71 5.92 -23.94
C GLN A 21 5.97 5.39 -24.62
N LYS A 22 5.85 4.30 -25.39
CA LYS A 22 6.96 3.68 -26.10
C LYS A 22 7.61 4.64 -27.10
N ILE A 23 6.81 5.35 -27.90
CA ILE A 23 7.30 6.36 -28.83
C ILE A 23 8.06 7.47 -28.09
N ALA A 24 7.48 8.00 -27.00
CA ALA A 24 8.09 9.08 -26.24
C ALA A 24 9.42 8.66 -25.61
N ILE A 25 9.46 7.47 -24.98
CA ILE A 25 10.69 6.93 -24.38
C ILE A 25 11.74 6.68 -25.46
N THR A 26 11.38 6.06 -26.58
CA THR A 26 12.32 5.77 -27.69
C THR A 26 12.89 7.06 -28.29
N LYS A 27 12.04 8.09 -28.47
CA LYS A 27 12.47 9.40 -28.96
C LYS A 27 13.46 10.02 -27.99
N TRP A 28 13.12 10.09 -26.70
CA TRP A 28 13.99 10.64 -25.66
C TRP A 28 15.32 9.90 -25.57
N ALA A 29 15.31 8.57 -25.59
CA ALA A 29 16.50 7.73 -25.56
C ALA A 29 17.44 8.04 -26.75
N LYS A 30 16.88 8.19 -27.95
CA LYS A 30 17.65 8.55 -29.15
C LYS A 30 18.26 9.95 -29.07
N GLU A 31 17.54 10.92 -28.51
CA GLU A 31 18.01 12.31 -28.33
C GLU A 31 19.13 12.40 -27.29
N HIS A 32 19.28 11.39 -26.40
CA HIS A 32 20.29 11.35 -25.34
C HIS A 32 21.33 10.21 -25.52
N ASP A 33 21.47 9.70 -26.74
CA ASP A 33 22.45 8.66 -27.12
C ASP A 33 22.32 7.33 -26.38
N TYR A 34 21.10 6.99 -25.93
CA TYR A 34 20.79 5.68 -25.37
C TYR A 34 20.28 4.70 -26.42
N GLN A 35 20.85 3.49 -26.42
CA GLN A 35 20.30 2.34 -27.15
C GLN A 35 19.34 1.56 -26.26
N MET A 36 18.08 1.46 -26.69
CA MET A 36 17.07 0.69 -25.98
C MET A 36 17.29 -0.80 -26.16
N LEU A 37 17.41 -1.56 -25.05
CA LEU A 37 17.52 -3.01 -25.07
C LEU A 37 16.16 -3.69 -24.92
N TYR A 38 15.37 -3.26 -23.94
CA TYR A 38 14.11 -3.94 -23.62
C TYR A 38 13.07 -2.99 -23.01
N PHE A 39 11.79 -3.37 -23.13
CA PHE A 39 10.65 -2.71 -22.51
C PHE A 39 9.93 -3.69 -21.60
N PHE A 40 9.91 -3.41 -20.31
CA PHE A 40 9.14 -4.16 -19.32
C PHE A 40 7.77 -3.53 -19.15
N GLU A 41 6.72 -4.34 -19.16
CA GLU A 41 5.35 -3.86 -19.20
C GLU A 41 4.49 -4.57 -18.15
N ASP A 42 3.65 -3.78 -17.47
CA ASP A 42 2.58 -4.30 -16.62
C ASP A 42 1.23 -3.92 -17.25
N PRO A 43 0.70 -4.76 -18.15
CA PRO A 43 -0.55 -4.49 -18.84
C PRO A 43 -1.75 -4.63 -17.90
N SER A 44 -2.69 -3.70 -17.95
CA SER A 44 -3.96 -3.72 -17.22
C SER A 44 -3.83 -3.82 -15.69
N VAL A 45 -2.67 -3.47 -15.14
CA VAL A 45 -2.44 -3.52 -13.70
C VAL A 45 -2.93 -2.23 -13.04
N SER A 46 -3.81 -2.40 -12.03
CA SER A 46 -4.28 -1.28 -11.23
C SER A 46 -3.11 -0.60 -10.52
N GLY A 47 -3.07 0.74 -10.59
CA GLY A 47 -2.09 1.52 -9.81
C GLY A 47 -2.21 1.36 -8.29
N LYS A 48 -3.24 0.65 -7.79
CA LYS A 48 -3.37 0.30 -6.36
C LYS A 48 -2.41 -0.80 -5.92
N ILE A 49 -1.90 -1.60 -6.87
CA ILE A 49 -0.91 -2.64 -6.59
C ILE A 49 0.46 -1.96 -6.52
N PRO A 50 1.21 -2.09 -5.41
CA PRO A 50 2.56 -1.54 -5.31
C PRO A 50 3.46 -1.99 -6.47
N ALA A 51 4.35 -1.12 -6.93
CA ALA A 51 5.25 -1.41 -8.06
C ALA A 51 6.03 -2.71 -7.83
N THR A 52 6.59 -2.87 -6.64
CA THR A 52 7.37 -4.04 -6.23
C THR A 52 6.62 -5.38 -6.26
N CYS A 53 5.28 -5.33 -6.29
CA CYS A 53 4.42 -6.51 -6.39
C CYS A 53 3.97 -6.83 -7.83
N ARG A 54 4.34 -6.00 -8.82
CA ARG A 54 3.96 -6.19 -10.22
C ARG A 54 4.98 -7.05 -10.93
N LYS A 55 4.49 -7.95 -11.79
CA LYS A 55 5.34 -8.93 -12.49
C LYS A 55 6.36 -8.26 -13.40
N GLY A 56 5.94 -7.33 -14.26
CA GLY A 56 6.85 -6.62 -15.18
C GLY A 56 7.90 -5.79 -14.44
N PHE A 57 7.55 -5.23 -13.27
CA PHE A 57 8.51 -4.54 -12.42
C PHE A 57 9.53 -5.51 -11.79
N GLN A 58 9.08 -6.67 -11.33
CA GLN A 58 9.97 -7.70 -10.76
C GLN A 58 10.94 -8.23 -11.82
N ASP A 59 10.46 -8.47 -13.04
CA ASP A 59 11.28 -8.89 -14.16
C ASP A 59 12.33 -7.83 -14.54
N LEU A 60 11.96 -6.54 -14.47
CA LEU A 60 12.90 -5.43 -14.65
C LEU A 60 13.99 -5.45 -13.59
N ILE A 61 13.64 -5.59 -12.31
CA ILE A 61 14.62 -5.62 -11.21
C ILE A 61 15.55 -6.83 -11.34
N GLU A 62 15.03 -7.99 -11.70
CA GLU A 62 15.85 -9.16 -11.97
C GLU A 62 16.82 -8.91 -13.12
N PHE A 63 16.38 -8.28 -14.19
CA PHE A 63 17.23 -7.93 -15.34
C PHE A 63 18.36 -6.97 -14.94
N VAL A 64 18.07 -5.87 -14.22
CA VAL A 64 19.12 -4.90 -13.83
C VAL A 64 20.12 -5.44 -12.82
N ARG A 65 19.78 -6.49 -12.08
CA ARG A 65 20.70 -7.18 -11.17
C ARG A 65 21.79 -7.98 -11.91
N ILE A 66 21.44 -8.54 -13.05
CA ILE A 66 22.34 -9.41 -13.83
C ILE A 66 22.97 -8.71 -15.04
N SER A 67 22.36 -7.65 -15.53
CA SER A 67 22.76 -6.91 -16.73
C SER A 67 23.12 -5.48 -16.35
N LYS A 68 24.30 -5.03 -16.80
CA LYS A 68 24.67 -3.62 -16.64
C LYS A 68 23.97 -2.79 -17.71
N VAL A 69 23.11 -1.89 -17.26
CA VAL A 69 22.50 -0.84 -18.09
C VAL A 69 22.78 0.51 -17.45
N GLU A 70 22.96 1.53 -18.29
CA GLU A 70 23.29 2.88 -17.83
C GLU A 70 22.07 3.63 -17.31
N ALA A 71 20.84 3.22 -17.69
CA ALA A 71 19.61 3.83 -17.19
C ALA A 71 18.39 2.92 -17.31
N VAL A 72 17.45 3.11 -16.39
CA VAL A 72 16.05 2.65 -16.49
C VAL A 72 15.20 3.85 -16.86
N LEU A 73 14.53 3.82 -17.99
CA LEU A 73 13.70 4.91 -18.50
C LEU A 73 12.22 4.68 -18.17
N VAL A 74 11.55 5.73 -17.78
CA VAL A 74 10.08 5.75 -17.61
C VAL A 74 9.49 6.97 -18.33
N TYR A 75 8.27 6.86 -18.82
CA TYR A 75 7.60 7.99 -19.44
C TYR A 75 7.40 9.13 -18.42
N GLU A 76 6.86 8.80 -17.25
CA GLU A 76 6.67 9.68 -16.09
C GLU A 76 6.58 8.85 -14.80
N LEU A 77 6.86 9.43 -13.65
CA LEU A 77 6.84 8.74 -12.36
C LEU A 77 5.48 8.14 -12.01
N SER A 78 4.39 8.72 -12.49
CA SER A 78 3.04 8.19 -12.29
C SER A 78 2.83 6.79 -12.90
N ARG A 79 3.71 6.35 -13.78
CA ARG A 79 3.73 4.97 -14.32
C ARG A 79 4.39 4.01 -13.36
N VAL A 80 5.34 4.47 -12.58
CA VAL A 80 6.01 3.65 -11.56
C VAL A 80 5.10 3.41 -10.38
N GLY A 81 4.63 4.45 -9.72
CA GLY A 81 3.75 4.36 -8.55
C GLY A 81 2.52 5.25 -8.65
N ARG A 82 1.47 4.92 -7.89
CA ARG A 82 0.26 5.74 -7.80
C ARG A 82 0.35 6.75 -6.66
N THR A 83 0.97 6.37 -5.57
CA THR A 83 1.21 7.24 -4.43
C THR A 83 2.67 7.66 -4.42
N PHE A 84 2.94 8.78 -3.78
CA PHE A 84 4.31 9.25 -3.61
C PHE A 84 5.23 8.19 -2.97
N TRP A 85 4.72 7.47 -1.97
CA TRP A 85 5.43 6.39 -1.27
C TRP A 85 5.77 5.21 -2.17
N ASP A 86 4.77 4.69 -2.89
CA ASP A 86 4.95 3.58 -3.83
C ASP A 86 5.97 3.94 -4.93
N THR A 87 5.92 5.20 -5.40
CA THR A 87 6.89 5.72 -6.36
C THR A 87 8.29 5.80 -5.79
N LEU A 88 8.43 6.33 -4.57
CA LEU A 88 9.73 6.47 -3.90
C LEU A 88 10.36 5.12 -3.58
N ASP A 89 9.58 4.16 -3.09
CA ASP A 89 10.07 2.81 -2.81
C ASP A 89 10.56 2.13 -4.10
N ALA A 90 9.83 2.29 -5.20
CA ALA A 90 10.24 1.77 -6.49
C ALA A 90 11.51 2.46 -7.03
N ILE A 91 11.62 3.79 -6.89
CA ILE A 91 12.84 4.54 -7.24
C ILE A 91 14.04 3.98 -6.47
N LYS A 92 13.93 3.82 -5.15
CA LYS A 92 15.01 3.30 -4.31
C LYS A 92 15.50 1.93 -4.79
N VAL A 93 14.57 1.02 -5.07
CA VAL A 93 14.91 -0.34 -5.54
C VAL A 93 15.61 -0.32 -6.90
N ILE A 94 15.20 0.55 -7.83
CA ILE A 94 15.86 0.68 -9.13
C ILE A 94 17.24 1.32 -8.97
N GLU A 95 17.35 2.38 -8.18
CA GLU A 95 18.58 3.16 -7.97
C GLU A 95 19.70 2.37 -7.27
N GLU A 96 19.38 1.25 -6.62
CA GLU A 96 20.40 0.31 -6.11
C GLU A 96 21.23 -0.30 -7.24
N HIS A 97 20.71 -0.31 -8.47
CA HIS A 97 21.33 -0.99 -9.61
C HIS A 97 21.63 -0.06 -10.78
N SER A 98 20.70 0.85 -11.10
CA SER A 98 20.81 1.77 -12.25
C SER A 98 20.00 3.03 -12.02
N PRO A 99 20.43 4.19 -12.55
CA PRO A 99 19.66 5.43 -12.43
C PRO A 99 18.30 5.32 -13.10
N LEU A 100 17.24 5.73 -12.39
CA LEU A 100 15.90 5.91 -12.97
C LEU A 100 15.79 7.30 -13.59
N ILE A 101 15.46 7.37 -14.85
CA ILE A 101 15.30 8.62 -15.60
C ILE A 101 13.86 8.75 -16.07
N SER A 102 13.23 9.88 -15.78
CA SER A 102 11.94 10.24 -16.35
C SER A 102 12.13 10.96 -17.68
N CYS A 103 11.44 10.50 -18.71
CA CYS A 103 11.43 11.14 -20.02
C CYS A 103 10.51 12.38 -20.06
N SER A 104 9.74 12.64 -19.01
CA SER A 104 8.85 13.78 -18.91
C SER A 104 9.61 15.09 -18.67
N PRO A 105 9.38 16.15 -19.47
CA PRO A 105 9.99 17.45 -19.21
C PRO A 105 9.62 18.05 -17.85
N LYS A 106 8.47 17.66 -17.29
CA LYS A 106 8.00 18.11 -15.97
C LYS A 106 8.82 17.53 -14.82
N GLU A 107 9.55 16.45 -15.09
CA GLU A 107 10.34 15.68 -14.13
C GLU A 107 11.85 15.73 -14.51
N SER A 108 12.28 16.82 -15.16
CA SER A 108 13.66 17.02 -15.64
C SER A 108 14.72 16.90 -14.54
N PHE A 109 14.35 17.11 -13.29
CA PHE A 109 15.21 16.89 -12.14
C PHE A 109 15.70 15.43 -12.01
N LEU A 110 14.99 14.45 -12.57
CA LEU A 110 15.42 13.04 -12.62
C LEU A 110 16.22 12.69 -13.88
N GLN A 111 16.56 13.66 -14.72
CA GLN A 111 17.35 13.42 -15.93
C GLN A 111 18.86 13.57 -15.66
N THR A 112 19.26 14.08 -14.51
CA THR A 112 20.68 14.13 -14.13
C THR A 112 21.22 12.72 -13.90
N THR A 113 22.43 12.46 -14.38
CA THR A 113 23.18 11.23 -14.15
C THR A 113 24.27 11.37 -13.10
N ASP A 114 24.49 12.59 -12.55
CA ASP A 114 25.46 12.81 -11.48
C ASP A 114 25.03 12.06 -10.19
N PRO A 115 25.86 11.11 -9.71
CA PRO A 115 25.49 10.28 -8.57
C PRO A 115 25.27 11.06 -7.27
N SER A 116 26.02 12.17 -7.08
CA SER A 116 25.92 12.99 -5.87
C SER A 116 24.60 13.76 -5.85
N ILE A 117 24.25 14.36 -6.99
CA ILE A 117 22.98 15.09 -7.13
C ILE A 117 21.80 14.10 -6.98
N ARG A 118 21.86 12.93 -7.60
CA ARG A 118 20.82 11.89 -7.47
C ARG A 118 20.63 11.45 -6.03
N LYS A 119 21.73 11.17 -5.32
CA LYS A 119 21.68 10.78 -3.91
C LYS A 119 21.04 11.88 -3.05
N LEU A 120 21.40 13.12 -3.28
CA LEU A 120 20.81 14.26 -2.57
C LEU A 120 19.31 14.35 -2.83
N MET A 121 18.88 14.22 -4.08
CA MET A 121 17.48 14.30 -4.47
C MET A 121 16.65 13.17 -3.85
N ILE A 122 17.15 11.93 -3.89
CA ILE A 122 16.46 10.78 -3.26
C ILE A 122 16.37 10.98 -1.74
N SER A 123 17.40 11.55 -1.12
CA SER A 123 17.39 11.87 0.31
C SER A 123 16.33 12.91 0.66
N ILE A 124 16.21 13.99 -0.14
CA ILE A 124 15.18 15.02 0.04
C ILE A 124 13.77 14.41 -0.15
N LEU A 125 13.57 13.65 -1.21
CA LEU A 125 12.28 12.99 -1.48
C LEU A 125 11.90 12.05 -0.33
N THR A 126 12.87 11.29 0.20
CA THR A 126 12.66 10.41 1.36
C THR A 126 12.23 11.19 2.59
N TRP A 127 12.93 12.27 2.90
CA TRP A 127 12.61 13.14 4.04
C TRP A 127 11.22 13.77 3.91
N VAL A 128 10.86 14.30 2.74
CA VAL A 128 9.52 14.84 2.47
C VAL A 128 8.46 13.79 2.70
N ALA A 129 8.71 12.59 2.18
CA ALA A 129 7.82 11.46 2.35
C ALA A 129 7.60 11.14 3.86
N GLU A 130 8.65 10.96 4.63
CA GLU A 130 8.54 10.67 6.06
C GLU A 130 7.74 11.75 6.80
N ARG A 131 7.99 13.03 6.49
CA ARG A 131 7.24 14.15 7.07
C ARG A 131 5.75 14.12 6.74
N GLU A 132 5.39 13.83 5.49
CA GLU A 132 3.97 13.70 5.12
C GLU A 132 3.30 12.58 5.89
N ARG A 133 3.97 11.43 6.05
CA ARG A 133 3.44 10.31 6.83
C ARG A 133 3.23 10.67 8.29
N GLU A 134 4.22 11.31 8.91
CA GLU A 134 4.09 11.81 10.29
C GLU A 134 2.91 12.76 10.45
N MET A 135 2.77 13.73 9.53
CA MET A 135 1.66 14.67 9.55
C MET A 135 0.29 13.99 9.39
N LEU A 136 0.18 12.99 8.52
CA LEU A 136 -1.05 12.21 8.35
C LEU A 136 -1.42 11.44 9.63
N VAL A 137 -0.43 10.79 10.27
CA VAL A 137 -0.62 10.10 11.56
C VAL A 137 -1.06 11.09 12.63
N GLN A 138 -0.41 12.25 12.71
CA GLN A 138 -0.76 13.27 13.70
C GLN A 138 -2.18 13.81 13.47
N ARG A 139 -2.54 14.17 12.24
CA ARG A 139 -3.91 14.61 11.89
C ARG A 139 -4.96 13.56 12.25
N THR A 140 -4.66 12.28 12.05
CA THR A 140 -5.56 11.19 12.43
C THR A 140 -5.74 11.10 13.94
N LYS A 141 -4.62 11.17 14.70
CA LYS A 141 -4.66 11.19 16.17
C LYS A 141 -5.46 12.39 16.71
N ASP A 142 -5.23 13.57 16.16
CA ASP A 142 -5.93 14.79 16.54
C ASP A 142 -7.43 14.70 16.20
N GLY A 143 -7.76 14.12 15.05
CA GLY A 143 -9.15 13.86 14.65
C GLY A 143 -9.85 12.89 15.60
N MET A 144 -9.17 11.78 15.96
CA MET A 144 -9.71 10.83 16.95
C MET A 144 -9.88 11.47 18.33
N ASN A 145 -8.91 12.28 18.78
CA ASN A 145 -9.00 12.96 20.06
C ASN A 145 -10.16 13.95 20.10
N ARG A 146 -10.33 14.75 19.05
CA ARG A 146 -11.49 15.66 18.91
C ARG A 146 -12.83 14.89 18.95
N ALA A 147 -12.90 13.74 18.28
CA ALA A 147 -14.10 12.92 18.28
C ALA A 147 -14.40 12.34 19.68
N ARG A 148 -13.37 11.93 20.45
CA ARG A 148 -13.52 11.49 21.85
C ARG A 148 -14.03 12.61 22.75
N ILE A 149 -13.46 13.81 22.64
CA ILE A 149 -13.90 14.99 23.41
C ILE A 149 -15.36 15.32 23.08
N ALA A 150 -15.78 15.15 21.82
CA ALA A 150 -17.14 15.34 21.37
C ALA A 150 -18.09 14.18 21.75
N GLY A 151 -17.64 13.21 22.56
CA GLY A 151 -18.45 12.08 23.02
C GLY A 151 -18.74 11.03 21.93
N LYS A 152 -18.05 11.05 20.81
CA LYS A 152 -18.25 10.05 19.75
C LYS A 152 -17.49 8.77 20.08
N GLU A 153 -18.18 7.64 19.96
CA GLU A 153 -17.52 6.34 20.02
C GLU A 153 -16.61 6.13 18.82
N ILE A 154 -15.35 5.77 19.10
CA ILE A 154 -14.35 5.52 18.07
C ILE A 154 -14.02 4.04 18.06
N GLY A 155 -14.08 3.44 16.88
CA GLY A 155 -13.79 2.03 16.69
C GLY A 155 -14.95 1.27 16.07
N ARG A 156 -14.84 -0.06 16.09
CA ARG A 156 -15.93 -0.92 15.62
C ARG A 156 -17.07 -0.84 16.63
N PRO A 157 -18.31 -0.52 16.20
CA PRO A 157 -19.48 -0.50 17.08
C PRO A 157 -19.61 -1.83 17.83
N GLU A 158 -19.93 -1.75 19.12
CA GLU A 158 -20.21 -2.95 19.89
C GLU A 158 -21.49 -3.59 19.37
N LYS A 159 -21.48 -4.91 19.25
CA LYS A 159 -22.67 -5.64 18.84
C LYS A 159 -23.66 -5.65 20.02
N VAL A 160 -24.82 -5.04 19.82
CA VAL A 160 -25.91 -5.06 20.81
C VAL A 160 -26.41 -6.50 20.91
N ILE A 161 -26.33 -7.06 22.10
CA ILE A 161 -26.86 -8.39 22.42
C ILE A 161 -28.21 -8.20 23.13
N ASP A 162 -29.22 -8.84 22.57
CA ASP A 162 -30.54 -8.88 23.25
C ASP A 162 -30.40 -9.70 24.53
N LYS A 163 -30.56 -8.98 25.67
CA LYS A 163 -30.46 -9.57 27.00
C LYS A 163 -31.51 -10.64 27.25
N ASN A 164 -32.73 -10.47 26.74
CA ASN A 164 -33.83 -11.42 26.94
C ASN A 164 -33.53 -12.72 26.17
N ASN A 165 -33.03 -12.60 24.95
CA ASN A 165 -32.61 -13.75 24.16
C ASN A 165 -31.41 -14.47 24.82
N LEU A 166 -30.46 -13.71 25.36
CA LEU A 166 -29.29 -14.30 26.06
C LEU A 166 -29.78 -15.09 27.30
N ILE A 167 -30.66 -14.53 28.12
CA ILE A 167 -31.22 -15.19 29.32
C ILE A 167 -31.98 -16.46 28.94
N THR A 168 -32.81 -16.40 27.90
CA THR A 168 -33.56 -17.55 27.40
C THR A 168 -32.61 -18.68 26.95
N LEU A 169 -31.52 -18.35 26.28
CA LEU A 169 -30.52 -19.33 25.83
C LEU A 169 -29.73 -19.91 27.01
N LEU A 170 -29.45 -19.10 28.02
CA LEU A 170 -28.79 -19.57 29.25
C LEU A 170 -29.70 -20.54 30.03
N ALA A 171 -31.00 -20.28 30.09
CA ALA A 171 -31.98 -21.17 30.74
C ALA A 171 -32.11 -22.55 30.05
N LYS A 172 -31.77 -22.65 28.75
CA LYS A 172 -31.79 -23.93 28.00
C LYS A 172 -30.61 -24.86 28.33
N ASN A 173 -29.69 -24.44 29.22
CA ASN A 173 -28.56 -25.22 29.68
C ASN A 173 -27.65 -25.78 28.54
N ILE A 174 -27.56 -25.03 27.44
CA ILE A 174 -26.73 -25.40 26.28
C ILE A 174 -25.31 -24.83 26.43
N SER A 175 -24.35 -25.43 25.70
CA SER A 175 -22.94 -25.01 25.80
C SER A 175 -22.74 -23.55 25.38
N LYS A 176 -21.81 -22.84 26.05
CA LYS A 176 -21.41 -21.46 25.76
C LYS A 176 -21.03 -21.24 24.28
N ALA A 177 -20.45 -22.29 23.65
CA ALA A 177 -20.12 -22.26 22.22
C ALA A 177 -21.38 -22.21 21.34
N LYS A 178 -22.44 -22.94 21.73
CA LYS A 178 -23.71 -22.96 21.01
C LYS A 178 -24.46 -21.64 21.19
N ILE A 179 -24.47 -21.10 22.43
CA ILE A 179 -25.03 -19.76 22.71
C ILE A 179 -24.37 -18.67 21.87
N ALA A 180 -23.03 -18.65 21.82
CA ALA A 180 -22.29 -17.68 20.99
C ALA A 180 -22.65 -17.79 19.50
N ARG A 181 -22.85 -19.02 19.00
CA ARG A 181 -23.21 -19.28 17.60
C ARG A 181 -24.65 -18.80 17.32
N GLU A 182 -25.62 -19.08 18.20
CA GLU A 182 -27.02 -18.67 18.04
C GLU A 182 -27.17 -17.13 18.09
N LEU A 183 -26.36 -16.46 18.93
CA LEU A 183 -26.32 -14.98 18.98
C LEU A 183 -25.47 -14.37 17.84
N GLY A 184 -24.80 -15.19 17.02
CA GLY A 184 -23.93 -14.77 15.94
C GLY A 184 -22.74 -13.91 16.42
N ILE A 185 -22.17 -14.23 17.61
CA ILE A 185 -21.04 -13.53 18.23
C ILE A 185 -19.88 -14.49 18.49
N SER A 186 -18.69 -13.93 18.75
CA SER A 186 -17.56 -14.70 19.20
C SER A 186 -17.71 -15.14 20.66
N LYS A 187 -17.08 -16.24 21.06
CA LYS A 187 -17.00 -16.64 22.48
C LYS A 187 -16.42 -15.52 23.35
N ALA A 188 -15.42 -14.80 22.86
CA ALA A 188 -14.82 -13.69 23.59
C ALA A 188 -15.83 -12.57 23.85
N THR A 189 -16.67 -12.25 22.85
CA THR A 189 -17.76 -11.27 23.00
C THR A 189 -18.79 -11.74 24.03
N LEU A 190 -19.16 -13.01 24.01
CA LEU A 190 -20.07 -13.61 24.99
C LEU A 190 -19.52 -13.51 26.43
N TYR A 191 -18.25 -13.82 26.64
CA TYR A 191 -17.62 -13.70 27.97
C TYR A 191 -17.47 -12.24 28.42
N LYS A 192 -17.28 -11.30 27.49
CA LYS A 192 -17.30 -9.86 27.80
C LYS A 192 -18.67 -9.44 28.32
N GLU A 193 -19.74 -9.93 27.69
CA GLU A 193 -21.12 -9.62 28.12
C GLU A 193 -21.47 -10.28 29.45
N PHE A 194 -20.99 -11.50 29.70
CA PHE A 194 -21.17 -12.14 31.02
C PHE A 194 -20.54 -11.30 32.13
N ARG A 195 -19.33 -10.79 31.93
CA ARG A 195 -18.68 -9.89 32.88
C ARG A 195 -19.46 -8.59 33.10
N ARG A 196 -19.99 -8.01 32.01
CA ARG A 196 -20.80 -6.79 32.07
C ARG A 196 -22.11 -6.96 32.83
N LEU A 197 -22.72 -8.15 32.75
CA LEU A 197 -23.96 -8.51 33.42
C LEU A 197 -23.73 -9.17 34.78
N ASN A 198 -22.48 -9.23 35.30
CA ASN A 198 -22.10 -9.94 36.51
C ASN A 198 -22.54 -11.42 36.55
N ILE A 199 -22.64 -12.06 35.38
CA ILE A 199 -23.01 -13.47 35.28
C ILE A 199 -21.77 -14.30 35.58
N HIS A 200 -21.74 -14.99 36.73
CA HIS A 200 -20.72 -15.93 37.09
C HIS A 200 -21.10 -17.31 36.51
N SER A 201 -20.29 -17.79 35.57
CA SER A 201 -20.51 -19.10 34.96
C SER A 201 -19.35 -20.02 35.31
N ASN A 202 -19.53 -20.90 36.29
CA ASN A 202 -18.74 -22.13 36.37
C ASN A 202 -19.27 -23.12 35.35
N ASP A 203 -18.42 -24.07 34.87
CA ASP A 203 -18.71 -24.96 33.72
C ASP A 203 -20.00 -25.79 33.90
N SER A 204 -20.64 -25.80 35.08
CA SER A 204 -21.81 -26.58 35.40
C SER A 204 -23.02 -25.82 35.96
N LYS A 205 -22.89 -24.54 36.35
CA LYS A 205 -24.06 -23.74 36.88
C LYS A 205 -23.90 -22.27 36.55
N ILE A 206 -24.97 -21.66 36.08
CA ILE A 206 -25.10 -20.22 35.84
C ILE A 206 -25.77 -19.60 37.09
N ILE A 207 -25.05 -18.68 37.75
CA ILE A 207 -25.59 -17.96 38.91
C ILE A 207 -25.92 -16.55 38.45
N PHE A 208 -27.20 -16.21 38.50
CA PHE A 208 -27.69 -14.84 38.29
C PHE A 208 -27.48 -14.03 39.56
N PRO A 209 -27.04 -12.77 39.46
CA PRO A 209 -27.07 -11.86 40.62
C PRO A 209 -28.51 -11.63 41.04
N GLN A 210 -28.77 -11.67 42.35
CA GLN A 210 -30.07 -11.27 42.96
C GLN A 210 -30.28 -9.78 42.79
#